data_2888fb10070a395a314f19296afd1d50
#
_entry.id   2888fb10070a395a314f19296afd1d50
#
_cell.length_a   1.000
_cell.length_b   1.000
_cell.length_c   1.000
_cell.angle_alpha   90.00
_cell.angle_beta   90.00
_cell.angle_gamma   90.00
#
_symmetry.space_group_name_H-M   'P 1'
#
loop_
_entity.id
_entity.type
_entity.pdbx_description
1 polymer ?
#
loop_
_entity_poly.entity_id
_entity_poly.type
_entity_poly.pdbx_seq_one_letter_code
_entity_poly.pdbx_strand_id
1 'polypeptide(L)'
;MRERKDFCTECRRETSYTLKKIKINQTIREKEYTFEITAAFCNECGGEMGIPGLLDYNIKEIDEQYRKAEEIITVEDIERLMKLYNIGKAPLSLALGFGEVTITRYLAGQVPSKEYSDIMLHALASASYMKELLDQNREKIGETAYKKAYTAATQLENLYVAVPVAVSYTHLR
;
A
#
# COMPACT_ATOMS: atom_id res chain seq x y z
N MET A 1 2.80 18.90 -28.02
CA MET A 1 2.66 18.78 -26.54
C MET A 1 2.10 20.11 -26.04
N ARG A 2 0.98 20.11 -25.28
CA ARG A 2 0.47 21.36 -24.67
C ARG A 2 1.44 21.79 -23.58
N GLU A 3 1.94 23.00 -23.66
CA GLU A 3 2.78 23.61 -22.64
C GLU A 3 1.96 23.79 -21.35
N ARG A 4 2.48 23.33 -20.21
CA ARG A 4 1.81 23.48 -18.91
C ARG A 4 2.07 24.90 -18.41
N LYS A 5 1.00 25.64 -18.10
CA LYS A 5 1.07 27.01 -17.58
C LYS A 5 0.26 27.10 -16.30
N ASP A 6 0.76 27.93 -15.36
CA ASP A 6 0.07 28.29 -14.13
C ASP A 6 0.58 29.64 -13.63
N PHE A 7 -0.06 30.21 -12.60
CA PHE A 7 0.31 31.50 -12.06
C PHE A 7 1.60 31.42 -11.22
N CYS A 8 2.61 32.16 -11.63
CA CYS A 8 3.82 32.31 -10.85
C CYS A 8 3.72 33.54 -9.91
N THR A 9 3.85 33.32 -8.61
CA THR A 9 3.76 34.37 -7.59
C THR A 9 4.90 35.41 -7.68
N GLU A 10 6.09 34.96 -8.07
CA GLU A 10 7.27 35.82 -8.26
C GLU A 10 7.15 36.68 -9.52
N CYS A 11 6.77 36.07 -10.64
CA CYS A 11 6.57 36.78 -11.89
C CYS A 11 5.24 37.56 -11.95
N ARG A 12 4.30 37.25 -11.04
CA ARG A 12 2.93 37.84 -10.96
C ARG A 12 2.13 37.70 -12.27
N ARG A 13 2.32 36.59 -12.99
CA ARG A 13 1.62 36.28 -14.25
C ARG A 13 1.63 34.78 -14.51
N GLU A 14 0.82 34.34 -15.46
CA GLU A 14 0.89 32.99 -15.98
C GLU A 14 2.21 32.74 -16.71
N THR A 15 2.92 31.69 -16.32
CA THR A 15 4.17 31.25 -16.91
C THR A 15 4.15 29.76 -17.14
N SER A 16 4.98 29.30 -18.07
CA SER A 16 5.24 27.88 -18.20
C SER A 16 6.10 27.38 -17.05
N TYR A 17 5.95 26.09 -16.69
CA TYR A 17 6.72 25.48 -15.61
C TYR A 17 7.20 24.08 -15.98
N THR A 18 8.26 23.66 -15.28
CA THR A 18 8.85 22.32 -15.40
C THR A 18 8.71 21.60 -14.08
N LEU A 19 8.27 20.33 -14.13
CA LEU A 19 8.25 19.45 -12.96
C LEU A 19 9.60 18.77 -12.79
N LYS A 20 10.13 18.78 -11.56
CA LYS A 20 11.39 18.12 -11.19
C LYS A 20 11.20 17.31 -9.93
N LYS A 21 11.87 16.16 -9.85
CA LYS A 21 12.00 15.39 -8.61
C LYS A 21 13.04 16.06 -7.71
N ILE A 22 12.68 16.30 -6.47
CA ILE A 22 13.57 16.86 -5.45
C ILE A 22 13.51 15.96 -4.19
N LYS A 23 14.57 16.02 -3.39
CA LYS A 23 14.60 15.28 -2.12
C LYS A 23 14.31 16.24 -0.98
N ILE A 24 13.46 15.81 -0.07
CA ILE A 24 13.16 16.50 1.18
C ILE A 24 13.48 15.60 2.37
N ASN A 25 13.93 16.18 3.47
CA ASN A 25 14.13 15.45 4.72
C ASN A 25 12.99 15.76 5.67
N GLN A 26 12.43 14.74 6.29
CA GLN A 26 11.37 14.87 7.29
C GLN A 26 11.63 13.93 8.46
N THR A 27 11.33 14.39 9.66
CA THR A 27 11.38 13.58 10.87
C THR A 27 9.99 13.09 11.20
N ILE A 28 9.80 11.76 11.22
CA ILE A 28 8.55 11.11 11.60
C ILE A 28 8.84 10.19 12.79
N ARG A 29 8.17 10.38 13.92
CA ARG A 29 8.36 9.58 15.14
C ARG A 29 9.84 9.47 15.55
N GLU A 30 10.54 10.61 15.60
CA GLU A 30 11.95 10.72 16.00
C GLU A 30 12.97 10.07 15.05
N LYS A 31 12.54 9.56 13.90
CA LYS A 31 13.39 8.97 12.86
C LYS A 31 13.40 9.87 11.63
N GLU A 32 14.57 10.10 11.07
CA GLU A 32 14.75 10.92 9.86
C GLU A 32 14.54 10.10 8.59
N TYR A 33 13.80 10.66 7.65
CA TYR A 33 13.52 10.08 6.34
C TYR A 33 13.85 11.09 5.25
N THR A 34 14.32 10.59 4.13
CA THR A 34 14.49 11.37 2.89
C THR A 34 13.47 10.88 1.89
N PHE A 35 12.57 11.77 1.50
CA PHE A 35 11.53 11.48 0.50
C PHE A 35 11.84 12.19 -0.81
N GLU A 36 11.53 11.54 -1.92
CA GLU A 36 11.55 12.14 -3.23
C GLU A 36 10.13 12.62 -3.58
N ILE A 37 9.99 13.92 -3.82
CA ILE A 37 8.72 14.54 -4.21
C ILE A 37 8.86 15.25 -5.55
N THR A 38 7.73 15.59 -6.16
CA THR A 38 7.70 16.41 -7.37
C THR A 38 7.47 17.86 -7.01
N ALA A 39 8.33 18.77 -7.48
CA ALA A 39 8.15 20.21 -7.38
C ALA A 39 8.04 20.85 -8.76
N ALA A 40 7.29 21.93 -8.87
CA ALA A 40 7.14 22.71 -10.08
C ALA A 40 8.01 23.96 -10.02
N PHE A 41 8.76 24.25 -11.06
CA PHE A 41 9.62 25.43 -11.16
C PHE A 41 9.25 26.29 -12.36
N CYS A 42 9.10 27.58 -12.13
CA CYS A 42 8.86 28.56 -13.17
C CYS A 42 10.00 28.54 -14.20
N ASN A 43 9.68 28.48 -15.48
CA ASN A 43 10.71 28.49 -16.54
C ASN A 43 11.33 29.87 -16.77
N GLU A 44 10.74 30.94 -16.22
CA GLU A 44 11.24 32.30 -16.37
C GLU A 44 12.13 32.74 -15.20
N CYS A 45 11.65 32.61 -13.94
CA CYS A 45 12.39 33.06 -12.77
C CYS A 45 13.07 31.93 -12.00
N GLY A 46 12.78 30.67 -12.30
CA GLY A 46 13.31 29.52 -11.59
C GLY A 46 12.68 29.28 -10.19
N GLY A 47 11.77 30.13 -9.74
CA GLY A 47 11.10 30.01 -8.45
C GLY A 47 10.16 28.80 -8.41
N GLU A 48 9.98 28.24 -7.20
CA GLU A 48 9.02 27.15 -6.99
C GLU A 48 7.57 27.66 -7.13
N MET A 49 6.72 26.85 -7.74
CA MET A 49 5.33 27.20 -8.01
C MET A 49 4.37 26.22 -7.33
N GLY A 50 3.33 26.77 -6.70
CA GLY A 50 2.22 25.98 -6.19
C GLY A 50 1.29 25.57 -7.33
N ILE A 51 1.23 24.28 -7.65
CA ILE A 51 0.37 23.75 -8.71
C ILE A 51 -0.80 22.99 -8.09
N PRO A 52 -2.06 23.23 -8.52
CA PRO A 52 -3.21 22.51 -8.02
C PRO A 52 -3.06 20.98 -8.15
N GLY A 53 -3.36 20.24 -7.08
CA GLY A 53 -3.26 18.78 -7.02
C GLY A 53 -1.86 18.21 -6.84
N LEU A 54 -0.80 19.03 -6.95
CA LEU A 54 0.58 18.55 -6.75
C LEU A 54 0.86 18.18 -5.29
N LEU A 55 0.26 18.91 -4.35
CA LEU A 55 0.38 18.60 -2.93
C LEU A 55 -0.24 17.24 -2.60
N ASP A 56 -1.45 16.98 -3.07
CA ASP A 56 -2.14 15.70 -2.85
C ASP A 56 -1.38 14.52 -3.48
N TYR A 57 -0.81 14.75 -4.66
CA TYR A 57 0.08 13.79 -5.31
C TYR A 57 1.31 13.49 -4.44
N ASN A 58 2.00 14.52 -3.96
CA ASN A 58 3.19 14.35 -3.13
C ASN A 58 2.90 13.68 -1.78
N ILE A 59 1.74 13.96 -1.17
CA ILE A 59 1.32 13.27 0.07
C ILE A 59 1.22 11.75 -0.16
N LYS A 60 0.67 11.32 -1.29
CA LYS A 60 0.60 9.88 -1.64
C LYS A 60 1.98 9.29 -1.88
N GLU A 61 2.84 9.97 -2.64
CA GLU A 61 4.23 9.54 -2.89
C GLU A 61 5.02 9.39 -1.58
N ILE A 62 4.86 10.32 -0.63
CA ILE A 62 5.48 10.25 0.69
C ILE A 62 4.95 9.06 1.50
N ASP A 63 3.63 8.84 1.52
CA ASP A 63 3.01 7.71 2.22
C ASP A 63 3.54 6.36 1.68
N GLU A 64 3.62 6.21 0.36
CA GLU A 64 4.16 5.01 -0.28
C GLU A 64 5.63 4.77 0.08
N GLN A 65 6.46 5.83 0.02
CA GLN A 65 7.88 5.75 0.38
C GLN A 65 8.07 5.43 1.87
N TYR A 66 7.25 6.02 2.75
CA TYR A 66 7.27 5.75 4.18
C TYR A 66 6.89 4.28 4.47
N ARG A 67 5.80 3.79 3.88
CA ARG A 67 5.38 2.39 4.03
C ARG A 67 6.45 1.42 3.56
N LYS A 68 7.11 1.72 2.45
CA LYS A 68 8.22 0.92 1.93
C LYS A 68 9.43 0.94 2.86
N ALA A 69 9.79 2.10 3.41
CA ALA A 69 10.93 2.24 4.33
C ALA A 69 10.71 1.52 5.67
N GLU A 70 9.47 1.47 6.15
CA GLU A 70 9.09 0.80 7.39
C GLU A 70 8.55 -0.62 7.17
N GLU A 71 8.58 -1.13 5.93
CA GLU A 71 8.00 -2.43 5.57
C GLU A 71 6.55 -2.59 6.02
N ILE A 72 5.77 -1.52 5.88
CA ILE A 72 4.35 -1.49 6.21
C ILE A 72 3.54 -1.85 4.96
N ILE A 73 2.51 -2.68 5.13
CA ILE A 73 1.61 -3.10 4.06
C ILE A 73 1.00 -1.90 3.33
N THR A 74 0.96 -1.96 2.00
CA THR A 74 0.36 -0.92 1.15
C THR A 74 -1.16 -1.05 1.08
N VAL A 75 -1.84 -0.01 0.60
CA VAL A 75 -3.30 -0.05 0.36
C VAL A 75 -3.61 -1.09 -0.71
N GLU A 76 -2.79 -1.15 -1.77
CA GLU A 76 -2.90 -2.11 -2.87
C GLU A 76 -2.78 -3.56 -2.37
N ASP A 77 -1.87 -3.83 -1.43
CA ASP A 77 -1.72 -5.16 -0.84
C ASP A 77 -2.90 -5.54 0.04
N ILE A 78 -3.52 -4.60 0.74
CA ILE A 78 -4.77 -4.84 1.48
C ILE A 78 -5.92 -5.17 0.50
N GLU A 79 -6.03 -4.43 -0.61
CA GLU A 79 -7.01 -4.74 -1.66
C GLU A 79 -6.75 -6.11 -2.30
N ARG A 80 -5.48 -6.43 -2.53
CA ARG A 80 -5.06 -7.74 -3.04
C ARG A 80 -5.44 -8.86 -2.08
N LEU A 81 -5.23 -8.67 -0.77
CA LEU A 81 -5.64 -9.62 0.27
C LEU A 81 -7.14 -9.89 0.23
N MET A 82 -7.96 -8.84 0.11
CA MET A 82 -9.41 -8.96 -0.02
C MET A 82 -9.83 -9.75 -1.26
N LYS A 83 -9.20 -9.47 -2.40
CA LYS A 83 -9.47 -10.17 -3.67
C LYS A 83 -9.02 -11.62 -3.61
N LEU A 84 -7.84 -11.88 -3.07
CA LEU A 84 -7.23 -13.20 -2.97
C LEU A 84 -8.11 -14.18 -2.19
N TYR A 85 -8.70 -13.73 -1.09
CA TYR A 85 -9.56 -14.54 -0.24
C TYR A 85 -11.07 -14.32 -0.46
N ASN A 86 -11.45 -13.53 -1.47
CA ASN A 86 -12.85 -13.20 -1.77
C ASN A 86 -13.64 -12.77 -0.52
N ILE A 87 -13.07 -11.86 0.26
CA ILE A 87 -13.57 -11.42 1.56
C ILE A 87 -13.78 -9.91 1.60
N GLY A 88 -14.87 -9.45 2.21
CA GLY A 88 -15.18 -8.03 2.36
C GLY A 88 -14.39 -7.35 3.49
N LYS A 89 -14.44 -6.02 3.57
CA LYS A 89 -13.67 -5.18 4.53
C LYS A 89 -13.93 -5.56 5.98
N ALA A 90 -15.19 -5.59 6.42
CA ALA A 90 -15.56 -5.91 7.78
C ALA A 90 -15.25 -7.37 8.15
N PRO A 91 -15.62 -8.38 7.35
CA PRO A 91 -15.23 -9.76 7.63
C PRO A 91 -13.71 -9.97 7.63
N LEU A 92 -12.94 -9.29 6.76
CA LEU A 92 -11.48 -9.37 6.80
C LEU A 92 -10.91 -8.78 8.09
N SER A 93 -11.42 -7.61 8.52
CA SER A 93 -11.00 -7.03 9.81
C SER A 93 -11.19 -8.02 10.95
N LEU A 94 -12.36 -8.65 11.03
CA LEU A 94 -12.69 -9.61 12.08
C LEU A 94 -11.86 -10.90 11.96
N ALA A 95 -11.62 -11.39 10.73
CA ALA A 95 -10.78 -12.56 10.48
C ALA A 95 -9.35 -12.36 10.98
N LEU A 96 -8.78 -11.18 10.76
CA LEU A 96 -7.45 -10.81 11.24
C LEU A 96 -7.38 -10.52 12.76
N GLY A 97 -8.50 -10.62 13.47
CA GLY A 97 -8.59 -10.29 14.88
C GLY A 97 -8.64 -8.79 15.20
N PHE A 98 -8.93 -7.96 14.20
CA PHE A 98 -9.02 -6.50 14.34
C PHE A 98 -10.46 -6.07 14.68
N GLY A 99 -10.62 -4.77 14.98
CA GLY A 99 -11.95 -4.17 15.06
C GLY A 99 -12.60 -4.08 13.67
N GLU A 100 -13.93 -4.22 13.59
CA GLU A 100 -14.72 -4.35 12.36
C GLU A 100 -14.43 -3.29 11.28
N VAL A 101 -14.15 -2.05 11.68
CA VAL A 101 -13.91 -0.91 10.77
C VAL A 101 -12.43 -0.70 10.43
N THR A 102 -11.52 -1.51 10.95
CA THR A 102 -10.07 -1.28 10.88
C THR A 102 -9.56 -1.29 9.42
N ILE A 103 -9.92 -2.30 8.65
CA ILE A 103 -9.53 -2.39 7.22
C ILE A 103 -10.13 -1.21 6.43
N THR A 104 -11.34 -0.77 6.75
CA THR A 104 -11.95 0.41 6.08
C THR A 104 -11.12 1.67 6.31
N ARG A 105 -10.58 1.87 7.53
CA ARG A 105 -9.71 3.01 7.85
C ARG A 105 -8.37 2.93 7.11
N TYR A 106 -7.78 1.74 7.01
CA TYR A 106 -6.52 1.55 6.29
C TYR A 106 -6.66 1.80 4.79
N LEU A 107 -7.77 1.36 4.19
CA LEU A 107 -8.10 1.67 2.80
C LEU A 107 -8.41 3.16 2.55
N ALA A 108 -8.78 3.90 3.60
CA ALA A 108 -8.94 5.36 3.55
C ALA A 108 -7.62 6.13 3.79
N GLY A 109 -6.48 5.44 3.91
CA GLY A 109 -5.15 6.05 4.03
C GLY A 109 -4.55 6.04 5.45
N GLN A 110 -5.27 5.56 6.48
CA GLN A 110 -4.66 5.40 7.80
C GLN A 110 -3.53 4.38 7.73
N VAL A 111 -2.36 4.74 8.29
CA VAL A 111 -1.20 3.84 8.35
C VAL A 111 -1.37 2.85 9.50
N PRO A 112 -1.32 1.52 9.25
CA PRO A 112 -1.36 0.51 10.30
C PRO A 112 -0.13 0.57 11.23
N SER A 113 -0.25 -0.01 12.42
CA SER A 113 0.93 -0.34 13.23
C SER A 113 1.74 -1.45 12.55
N LYS A 114 3.03 -1.56 12.89
CA LYS A 114 3.89 -2.62 12.36
C LYS A 114 3.30 -4.02 12.66
N GLU A 115 2.81 -4.24 13.86
CA GLU A 115 2.17 -5.49 14.29
C GLU A 115 0.98 -5.87 13.37
N TYR A 116 0.07 -4.93 13.12
CA TYR A 116 -1.09 -5.18 12.26
C TYR A 116 -0.69 -5.35 10.80
N SER A 117 0.34 -4.63 10.36
CA SER A 117 0.93 -4.80 9.04
C SER A 117 1.50 -6.19 8.85
N ASP A 118 2.27 -6.69 9.82
CA ASP A 118 2.91 -8.00 9.76
C ASP A 118 1.87 -9.14 9.72
N ILE A 119 0.77 -9.03 10.47
CA ILE A 119 -0.35 -9.99 10.39
C ILE A 119 -0.92 -10.02 8.97
N MET A 120 -1.18 -8.85 8.37
CA MET A 120 -1.74 -8.76 7.01
C MET A 120 -0.75 -9.26 5.94
N LEU A 121 0.53 -8.92 6.05
CA LEU A 121 1.58 -9.41 5.15
C LEU A 121 1.75 -10.92 5.25
N HIS A 122 1.69 -11.48 6.47
CA HIS A 122 1.75 -12.92 6.66
C HIS A 122 0.52 -13.63 6.08
N ALA A 123 -0.68 -13.07 6.28
CA ALA A 123 -1.89 -13.60 5.65
C ALA A 123 -1.85 -13.52 4.11
N LEU A 124 -1.21 -12.47 3.54
CA LEU A 124 -1.02 -12.33 2.11
C LEU A 124 -0.03 -13.39 1.55
N ALA A 125 0.98 -13.73 2.33
CA ALA A 125 2.03 -14.68 1.93
C ALA A 125 1.66 -16.16 2.18
N SER A 126 0.74 -16.45 3.11
CA SER A 126 0.43 -17.81 3.56
C SER A 126 -1.07 -18.05 3.66
N ALA A 127 -1.58 -18.91 2.77
CA ALA A 127 -2.98 -19.31 2.78
C ALA A 127 -3.31 -20.18 4.02
N SER A 128 -2.38 -21.01 4.50
CA SER A 128 -2.56 -21.79 5.73
C SER A 128 -2.71 -20.88 6.94
N TYR A 129 -1.88 -19.84 7.06
CA TYR A 129 -2.02 -18.84 8.13
C TYR A 129 -3.37 -18.11 8.07
N MET A 130 -3.83 -17.74 6.87
CA MET A 130 -5.16 -17.14 6.73
C MET A 130 -6.27 -18.08 7.16
N LYS A 131 -6.17 -19.39 6.90
CA LYS A 131 -7.14 -20.39 7.37
C LYS A 131 -7.17 -20.47 8.89
N GLU A 132 -5.99 -20.49 9.54
CA GLU A 132 -5.89 -20.47 11.00
C GLU A 132 -6.59 -19.24 11.60
N LEU A 133 -6.39 -18.06 11.02
CA LEU A 133 -7.03 -16.82 11.47
C LEU A 133 -8.56 -16.87 11.27
N LEU A 134 -9.02 -17.41 10.14
CA LEU A 134 -10.45 -17.62 9.87
C LEU A 134 -11.08 -18.56 10.89
N ASP A 135 -10.43 -19.67 11.23
CA ASP A 135 -10.92 -20.64 12.22
C ASP A 135 -10.94 -20.06 13.63
N GLN A 136 -9.88 -19.36 14.04
CA GLN A 136 -9.78 -18.70 15.35
C GLN A 136 -10.86 -17.65 15.58
N ASN A 137 -11.25 -16.93 14.52
CA ASN A 137 -12.22 -15.85 14.61
C ASN A 137 -13.58 -16.18 13.98
N ARG A 138 -13.86 -17.45 13.74
CA ARG A 138 -15.07 -17.94 13.02
C ARG A 138 -16.36 -17.37 13.59
N GLU A 139 -16.50 -17.32 14.92
CA GLU A 139 -17.71 -16.83 15.58
C GLU A 139 -18.00 -15.34 15.32
N LYS A 140 -16.95 -14.56 14.99
CA LYS A 140 -17.06 -13.12 14.70
C LYS A 140 -17.39 -12.86 13.23
N ILE A 141 -17.17 -13.84 12.36
CA ILE A 141 -17.33 -13.71 10.91
C ILE A 141 -18.65 -14.34 10.51
N GLY A 142 -19.44 -13.66 9.66
CA GLY A 142 -20.66 -14.26 9.12
C GLY A 142 -20.35 -15.52 8.30
N GLU A 143 -21.14 -16.56 8.48
CA GLU A 143 -20.94 -17.90 7.89
C GLU A 143 -20.67 -17.88 6.36
N THR A 144 -21.36 -17.01 5.63
CA THR A 144 -21.17 -16.87 4.17
C THR A 144 -19.79 -16.31 3.83
N ALA A 145 -19.30 -15.33 4.56
CA ALA A 145 -17.97 -14.72 4.35
C ALA A 145 -16.88 -15.71 4.74
N TYR A 146 -17.04 -16.42 5.86
CA TYR A 146 -16.13 -17.47 6.30
C TYR A 146 -15.98 -18.55 5.22
N LYS A 147 -17.10 -19.15 4.73
CA LYS A 147 -17.06 -20.21 3.71
C LYS A 147 -16.36 -19.76 2.43
N LYS A 148 -16.66 -18.55 1.94
CA LYS A 148 -16.02 -18.02 0.73
C LYS A 148 -14.51 -17.87 0.91
N ALA A 149 -14.07 -17.25 2.01
CA ALA A 149 -12.66 -17.00 2.29
C ALA A 149 -11.90 -18.32 2.53
N TYR A 150 -12.48 -19.25 3.27
CA TYR A 150 -11.89 -20.56 3.55
C TYR A 150 -11.73 -21.41 2.28
N THR A 151 -12.73 -21.38 1.40
CA THR A 151 -12.65 -22.06 0.10
C THR A 151 -11.54 -21.47 -0.77
N ALA A 152 -11.45 -20.14 -0.84
CA ALA A 152 -10.40 -19.47 -1.59
C ALA A 152 -9.01 -19.81 -1.04
N ALA A 153 -8.82 -19.78 0.28
CA ALA A 153 -7.57 -20.16 0.92
C ALA A 153 -7.18 -21.62 0.64
N THR A 154 -8.14 -22.54 0.66
CA THR A 154 -7.89 -23.94 0.34
C THR A 154 -7.49 -24.16 -1.12
N GLN A 155 -8.09 -23.42 -2.05
CA GLN A 155 -7.70 -23.45 -3.46
C GLN A 155 -6.27 -22.95 -3.68
N LEU A 156 -5.88 -21.90 -2.98
CA LEU A 156 -4.52 -21.37 -3.04
C LEU A 156 -3.48 -22.37 -2.51
N GLU A 157 -3.74 -23.02 -1.37
CA GLU A 157 -2.84 -24.05 -0.85
C GLU A 157 -2.62 -25.18 -1.87
N ASN A 158 -3.69 -25.65 -2.51
CA ASN A 158 -3.62 -26.71 -3.50
C ASN A 158 -2.80 -26.30 -4.75
N LEU A 159 -2.86 -25.04 -5.15
CA LEU A 159 -2.06 -24.52 -6.27
C LEU A 159 -0.57 -24.49 -5.93
N TYR A 160 -0.18 -24.14 -4.70
CA TYR A 160 1.23 -24.14 -4.27
C TYR A 160 1.81 -25.55 -4.12
N VAL A 161 1.00 -26.54 -3.74
CA VAL A 161 1.41 -27.95 -3.65
C VAL A 161 1.58 -28.58 -5.04
N ALA A 162 0.84 -28.11 -6.04
CA ALA A 162 0.85 -28.66 -7.40
C ALA A 162 2.04 -28.20 -8.28
N VAL A 163 2.87 -27.26 -7.83
CA VAL A 163 4.09 -26.83 -8.54
C VAL A 163 5.31 -27.54 -7.92
N PRO A 164 5.81 -28.65 -8.50
CA PRO A 164 7.06 -29.24 -8.04
C PRO A 164 8.18 -28.24 -8.31
N VAL A 165 8.88 -27.81 -7.25
CA VAL A 165 10.13 -27.06 -7.37
C VAL A 165 11.14 -27.99 -8.02
N ALA A 166 11.32 -27.86 -9.34
CA ALA A 166 12.41 -28.49 -10.06
C ALA A 166 13.72 -27.80 -9.67
N VAL A 167 14.31 -28.21 -8.56
CA VAL A 167 15.68 -27.84 -8.19
C VAL A 167 16.58 -28.66 -9.08
N SER A 168 16.98 -28.10 -10.23
CA SER A 168 18.05 -28.68 -11.05
C SER A 168 19.38 -28.41 -10.36
N TYR A 169 19.88 -29.40 -9.60
CA TYR A 169 21.28 -29.45 -9.21
C TYR A 169 22.11 -29.80 -10.45
N THR A 170 22.62 -28.80 -11.13
CA THR A 170 23.73 -29.02 -12.07
C THR A 170 24.99 -29.19 -11.26
N HIS A 171 25.41 -30.44 -11.08
CA HIS A 171 26.78 -30.77 -10.68
C HIS A 171 27.73 -30.27 -11.77
N LEU A 172 28.50 -29.24 -11.48
CA LEU A 172 29.76 -28.96 -12.20
C LEU A 172 30.85 -29.89 -11.66
N ARG A 173 31.32 -30.74 -12.55
CA ARG A 173 32.60 -31.41 -12.43
C ARG A 173 33.73 -30.48 -12.88
#